data_9444f6f6012c0cd1ae8f0bc918df9ebf
#
_entry.id   9444f6f6012c0cd1ae8f0bc918df9ebf
#
_cell.length_a   1.000
_cell.length_b   1.000
_cell.length_c   1.000
_cell.angle_alpha   90.00
_cell.angle_beta   90.00
_cell.angle_gamma   90.00
#
_symmetry.space_group_name_H-M   'P 1'
#
loop_
_entity.id
_entity.type
_entity.pdbx_description
1 polymer ?
#
loop_
_entity_poly.entity_id
_entity_poly.type
_entity_poly.pdbx_seq_one_letter_code
_entity_poly.pdbx_strand_id
1 'polypeptide(L)'
;AFEAGADYCTVLGCTDLLTIEGCLKAAEKAGRRLFVDMITVEDMDARVRQLEAIGVTHIAAHTGTDRQAAGGTPLEDLCILKAAAKKSVISVAGGIRPETVETYLAAGADVVIVGGGICHADDPAAAARAIWDKLQGE
;
A
#
# COMPACT_ATOMS: atom_id res chain seq x y z
N ALA A 1 -9.86 -4.99 15.51
CA ALA A 1 -8.61 -5.49 14.94
C ALA A 1 -7.45 -5.30 15.91
N PHE A 2 -7.20 -4.08 16.42
CA PHE A 2 -6.07 -3.80 17.32
C PHE A 2 -6.13 -4.59 18.64
N GLU A 3 -7.30 -4.76 19.23
CA GLU A 3 -7.49 -5.60 20.44
C GLU A 3 -7.16 -7.08 20.17
N ALA A 4 -7.25 -7.53 18.91
CA ALA A 4 -6.86 -8.87 18.49
C ALA A 4 -5.36 -8.97 18.13
N GLY A 5 -4.57 -7.91 18.37
CA GLY A 5 -3.13 -7.89 18.19
C GLY A 5 -2.63 -7.38 16.84
N ALA A 6 -3.47 -6.77 15.99
CA ALA A 6 -3.02 -6.20 14.74
C ALA A 6 -2.09 -4.99 14.98
N ASP A 7 -0.94 -4.95 14.31
CA ASP A 7 -0.04 -3.79 14.33
C ASP A 7 -0.47 -2.72 13.33
N TYR A 8 -1.11 -3.15 12.23
CA TYR A 8 -1.64 -2.30 11.18
C TYR A 8 -3.08 -2.68 10.86
N CYS A 9 -3.89 -1.69 10.56
CA CYS A 9 -5.22 -1.87 9.97
C CYS A 9 -5.33 -1.03 8.71
N THR A 10 -6.18 -1.45 7.79
CA THR A 10 -6.41 -0.75 6.52
C THR A 10 -7.81 -0.16 6.50
N VAL A 11 -7.96 1.04 5.96
CA VAL A 11 -9.23 1.67 5.60
C VAL A 11 -9.19 2.13 4.15
N LEU A 12 -10.32 2.08 3.45
CA LEU A 12 -10.38 2.54 2.06
C LEU A 12 -10.29 4.07 1.97
N GLY A 13 -9.43 4.55 1.08
CA GLY A 13 -9.25 5.96 0.80
C GLY A 13 -10.45 6.64 0.13
N CYS A 14 -11.33 5.87 -0.51
CA CYS A 14 -12.57 6.37 -1.11
C CYS A 14 -13.72 6.59 -0.11
N THR A 15 -13.56 6.24 1.17
CA THR A 15 -14.56 6.48 2.21
C THR A 15 -14.51 7.91 2.75
N ASP A 16 -15.50 8.30 3.56
CA ASP A 16 -15.56 9.63 4.17
C ASP A 16 -14.34 9.93 5.05
N LEU A 17 -13.86 11.18 5.02
CA LEU A 17 -12.75 11.63 5.88
C LEU A 17 -13.03 11.40 7.36
N LEU A 18 -14.27 11.61 7.83
CA LEU A 18 -14.66 11.37 9.22
C LEU A 18 -14.45 9.90 9.63
N THR A 19 -14.73 8.96 8.72
CA THR A 19 -14.46 7.54 8.94
C THR A 19 -12.96 7.27 9.06
N ILE A 20 -12.15 7.86 8.16
CA ILE A 20 -10.68 7.72 8.21
C ILE A 20 -10.11 8.33 9.48
N GLU A 21 -10.57 9.53 9.88
CA GLU A 21 -10.18 10.16 11.16
C GLU A 21 -10.54 9.29 12.37
N GLY A 22 -11.72 8.68 12.36
CA GLY A 22 -12.13 7.76 13.41
C GLY A 22 -11.22 6.54 13.52
N CYS A 23 -10.85 5.94 12.37
CA CYS A 23 -9.90 4.84 12.30
C CYS A 23 -8.49 5.27 12.75
N LEU A 24 -8.04 6.47 12.34
CA LEU A 24 -6.74 7.02 12.73
C LEU A 24 -6.65 7.21 14.24
N LYS A 25 -7.65 7.85 14.86
CA LYS A 25 -7.75 8.01 16.32
C LYS A 25 -7.74 6.68 17.06
N ALA A 26 -8.41 5.66 16.52
CA ALA A 26 -8.40 4.31 17.09
C ALA A 26 -7.02 3.66 17.02
N ALA A 27 -6.30 3.84 15.90
CA ALA A 27 -4.93 3.36 15.74
C ALA A 27 -3.97 4.06 16.72
N GLU A 28 -4.04 5.39 16.82
CA GLU A 28 -3.24 6.20 17.74
C GLU A 28 -3.46 5.80 19.19
N LYS A 29 -4.73 5.64 19.61
CA LYS A 29 -5.09 5.19 20.95
C LYS A 29 -4.51 3.81 21.29
N ALA A 30 -4.40 2.93 20.29
CA ALA A 30 -3.83 1.60 20.44
C ALA A 30 -2.28 1.59 20.34
N GLY A 31 -1.63 2.71 20.03
CA GLY A 31 -0.19 2.78 19.71
C GLY A 31 0.15 1.99 18.43
N ARG A 32 -0.79 1.93 17.49
CA ARG A 32 -0.72 1.17 16.24
C ARG A 32 -0.83 2.10 15.03
N ARG A 33 -0.84 1.57 13.83
CA ARG A 33 -0.82 2.35 12.59
C ARG A 33 -1.98 2.03 11.68
N LEU A 34 -2.40 3.04 10.91
CA LEU A 34 -3.43 2.94 9.89
C LEU A 34 -2.79 3.09 8.51
N PHE A 35 -3.10 2.16 7.60
CA PHE A 35 -2.89 2.30 6.16
C PHE A 35 -4.17 2.79 5.50
N VAL A 36 -4.06 3.77 4.61
CA VAL A 36 -5.17 4.19 3.76
C VAL A 36 -4.94 3.62 2.36
N ASP A 37 -5.82 2.71 1.95
CA ASP A 37 -5.77 2.04 0.65
C ASP A 37 -6.45 2.88 -0.42
N MET A 38 -5.72 3.29 -1.44
CA MET A 38 -6.19 4.18 -2.51
C MET A 38 -6.90 3.46 -3.65
N ILE A 39 -7.21 2.17 -3.50
CA ILE A 39 -8.02 1.46 -4.49
C ILE A 39 -9.30 2.25 -4.81
N THR A 40 -9.64 2.38 -6.07
CA THR A 40 -10.81 3.11 -6.58
C THR A 40 -10.87 4.62 -6.29
N VAL A 41 -9.83 5.23 -5.74
CA VAL A 41 -9.75 6.68 -5.59
C VAL A 41 -9.41 7.31 -6.95
N GLU A 42 -10.27 8.18 -7.45
CA GLU A 42 -10.12 8.81 -8.77
C GLU A 42 -9.12 9.97 -8.74
N ASP A 43 -9.27 10.93 -7.83
CA ASP A 43 -8.34 12.06 -7.64
C ASP A 43 -7.38 11.77 -6.48
N MET A 44 -6.33 11.01 -6.80
CA MET A 44 -5.33 10.60 -5.80
C MET A 44 -4.56 11.78 -5.24
N ASP A 45 -4.21 12.77 -6.08
CA ASP A 45 -3.43 13.93 -5.64
C ASP A 45 -4.19 14.78 -4.63
N ALA A 46 -5.47 15.11 -4.90
CA ALA A 46 -6.30 15.82 -3.94
C ALA A 46 -6.53 14.99 -2.67
N ARG A 47 -6.70 13.67 -2.82
CA ARG A 47 -6.94 12.78 -1.67
C ARG A 47 -5.73 12.67 -0.76
N VAL A 48 -4.52 12.56 -1.30
CA VAL A 48 -3.27 12.55 -0.51
C VAL A 48 -3.17 13.81 0.35
N ARG A 49 -3.43 15.00 -0.24
CA ARG A 49 -3.41 16.25 0.51
C ARG A 49 -4.41 16.26 1.69
N GLN A 50 -5.62 15.76 1.47
CA GLN A 50 -6.63 15.63 2.53
C GLN A 50 -6.19 14.67 3.63
N LEU A 51 -5.64 13.53 3.26
CA LEU A 51 -5.17 12.50 4.20
C LEU A 51 -3.99 13.01 5.03
N GLU A 52 -3.00 13.65 4.42
CA GLU A 52 -1.86 14.23 5.14
C GLU A 52 -2.28 15.39 6.05
N ALA A 53 -3.32 16.15 5.68
CA ALA A 53 -3.84 17.24 6.51
C ALA A 53 -4.47 16.74 7.82
N ILE A 54 -5.07 15.55 7.82
CA ILE A 54 -5.63 14.92 9.02
C ILE A 54 -4.64 14.03 9.77
N GLY A 55 -3.38 13.94 9.31
CA GLY A 55 -2.32 13.22 10.00
C GLY A 55 -2.09 11.78 9.56
N VAL A 56 -2.68 11.33 8.45
CA VAL A 56 -2.36 10.02 7.85
C VAL A 56 -0.90 10.00 7.40
N THR A 57 -0.19 8.94 7.75
CA THR A 57 1.24 8.76 7.47
C THR A 57 1.55 7.55 6.60
N HIS A 58 0.57 6.71 6.28
CA HIS A 58 0.76 5.52 5.46
C HIS A 58 -0.36 5.43 4.42
N ILE A 59 0.01 5.44 3.16
CA ILE A 59 -0.91 5.42 2.01
C ILE A 59 -0.46 4.31 1.06
N ALA A 60 -1.42 3.57 0.50
CA ALA A 60 -1.14 2.43 -0.38
C ALA A 60 -1.68 2.66 -1.80
N ALA A 61 -0.81 2.59 -2.80
CA ALA A 61 -1.19 2.34 -4.18
C ALA A 61 -1.65 0.89 -4.30
N HIS A 62 -2.87 0.65 -4.80
CA HIS A 62 -3.40 -0.70 -4.88
C HIS A 62 -4.22 -0.93 -6.15
N THR A 63 -3.81 -1.91 -6.94
CA THR A 63 -4.57 -2.38 -8.10
C THR A 63 -5.30 -3.66 -7.77
N GLY A 64 -6.64 -3.60 -7.76
CA GLY A 64 -7.51 -4.76 -7.51
C GLY A 64 -7.36 -5.87 -8.58
N THR A 65 -7.75 -7.08 -8.23
CA THR A 65 -7.59 -8.28 -9.07
C THR A 65 -8.26 -8.16 -10.43
N ASP A 66 -9.41 -7.50 -10.52
CA ASP A 66 -10.15 -7.32 -11.79
C ASP A 66 -9.36 -6.40 -12.75
N ARG A 67 -8.77 -5.32 -12.23
CA ARG A 67 -7.89 -4.44 -13.03
C ARG A 67 -6.60 -5.16 -13.43
N GLN A 68 -6.03 -5.98 -12.55
CA GLN A 68 -4.86 -6.81 -12.88
C GLN A 68 -5.17 -7.79 -14.00
N ALA A 69 -6.34 -8.45 -13.98
CA ALA A 69 -6.79 -9.34 -15.04
C ALA A 69 -6.94 -8.63 -16.40
N ALA A 70 -7.24 -7.32 -16.38
CA ALA A 70 -7.28 -6.47 -17.58
C ALA A 70 -5.90 -5.87 -17.96
N GLY A 71 -4.81 -6.31 -17.32
CA GLY A 71 -3.44 -5.83 -17.60
C GLY A 71 -3.04 -4.58 -16.81
N GLY A 72 -3.87 -4.11 -15.86
CA GLY A 72 -3.53 -2.98 -15.01
C GLY A 72 -2.45 -3.31 -13.99
N THR A 73 -1.60 -2.32 -13.67
CA THR A 73 -0.56 -2.43 -12.65
C THR A 73 -0.64 -1.23 -11.70
N PRO A 74 -0.16 -1.33 -10.46
CA PRO A 74 -0.15 -0.21 -9.54
C PRO A 74 0.98 0.81 -9.77
N LEU A 75 1.75 0.69 -10.86
CA LEU A 75 2.93 1.52 -11.09
C LEU A 75 2.58 2.99 -11.31
N GLU A 76 1.56 3.26 -12.13
CA GLU A 76 1.10 4.62 -12.40
C GLU A 76 0.57 5.28 -11.12
N ASP A 77 -0.30 4.58 -10.39
CA ASP A 77 -0.85 5.03 -9.12
C ASP A 77 0.27 5.30 -8.10
N LEU A 78 1.29 4.42 -8.02
CA LEU A 78 2.47 4.63 -7.17
C LEU A 78 3.21 5.93 -7.54
N CYS A 79 3.45 6.18 -8.82
CA CYS A 79 4.12 7.40 -9.27
C CYS A 79 3.32 8.66 -8.90
N ILE A 80 2.00 8.63 -9.05
CA ILE A 80 1.12 9.74 -8.65
C ILE A 80 1.22 9.98 -7.14
N LEU A 81 1.11 8.92 -6.33
CA LEU A 81 1.19 9.04 -4.87
C LEU A 81 2.55 9.54 -4.41
N LYS A 82 3.66 9.05 -4.99
CA LYS A 82 5.02 9.53 -4.66
C LYS A 82 5.22 11.00 -5.02
N ALA A 83 4.63 11.47 -6.11
CA ALA A 83 4.69 12.89 -6.50
C ALA A 83 3.85 13.78 -5.58
N ALA A 84 2.69 13.31 -5.12
CA ALA A 84 1.75 14.05 -4.30
C ALA A 84 2.13 14.08 -2.81
N ALA A 85 2.64 12.97 -2.29
CA ALA A 85 2.96 12.80 -0.86
C ALA A 85 4.18 13.62 -0.45
N LYS A 86 4.09 14.28 0.71
CA LYS A 86 5.19 15.08 1.29
C LYS A 86 5.78 14.44 2.54
N LYS A 87 5.03 13.64 3.25
CA LYS A 87 5.42 13.05 4.55
C LYS A 87 4.97 11.60 4.70
N SER A 88 4.09 11.11 3.83
CA SER A 88 3.55 9.76 3.96
C SER A 88 4.50 8.71 3.40
N VAL A 89 4.59 7.59 4.10
CA VAL A 89 5.15 6.33 3.61
C VAL A 89 4.21 5.79 2.54
N ILE A 90 4.73 5.52 1.34
CA ILE A 90 3.94 5.01 0.22
C ILE A 90 4.22 3.53 0.03
N SER A 91 3.20 2.73 0.25
CA SER A 91 3.21 1.30 -0.06
C SER A 91 2.59 1.02 -1.43
N VAL A 92 2.93 -0.12 -2.00
CA VAL A 92 2.38 -0.59 -3.27
C VAL A 92 1.89 -2.03 -3.15
N ALA A 93 0.71 -2.31 -3.70
CA ALA A 93 0.06 -3.61 -3.68
C ALA A 93 -0.62 -3.93 -5.03
N GLY A 94 -0.72 -5.19 -5.37
CA GLY A 94 -1.45 -5.68 -6.54
C GLY A 94 -0.55 -6.23 -7.64
N GLY A 95 -0.57 -7.54 -7.84
CA GLY A 95 0.14 -8.23 -8.91
C GLY A 95 1.67 -8.23 -8.84
N ILE A 96 2.25 -7.84 -7.70
CA ILE A 96 3.70 -7.81 -7.51
C ILE A 96 4.25 -9.24 -7.38
N ARG A 97 5.37 -9.49 -8.03
CA ARG A 97 6.07 -10.80 -8.08
C ARG A 97 7.59 -10.58 -7.94
N PRO A 98 8.37 -11.66 -7.69
CA PRO A 98 9.83 -11.55 -7.66
C PRO A 98 10.43 -10.86 -8.90
N GLU A 99 9.87 -11.10 -10.10
CA GLU A 99 10.38 -10.55 -11.37
C GLU A 99 10.07 -9.06 -11.54
N THR A 100 9.05 -8.53 -10.85
CA THR A 100 8.56 -7.15 -11.03
C THR A 100 8.83 -6.24 -9.84
N VAL A 101 9.24 -6.76 -8.68
CA VAL A 101 9.42 -5.98 -7.45
C VAL A 101 10.40 -4.81 -7.62
N GLU A 102 11.49 -5.01 -8.36
CA GLU A 102 12.52 -3.98 -8.62
C GLU A 102 11.95 -2.76 -9.34
N THR A 103 10.96 -2.95 -10.23
CA THR A 103 10.27 -1.84 -10.91
C THR A 103 9.59 -0.91 -9.91
N TYR A 104 8.95 -1.46 -8.89
CA TYR A 104 8.28 -0.66 -7.86
C TYR A 104 9.26 -0.01 -6.88
N LEU A 105 10.37 -0.69 -6.57
CA LEU A 105 11.45 -0.09 -5.77
C LEU A 105 12.11 1.08 -6.51
N ALA A 106 12.39 0.92 -7.80
CA ALA A 106 12.94 1.98 -8.64
C ALA A 106 11.97 3.18 -8.77
N ALA A 107 10.65 2.93 -8.75
CA ALA A 107 9.63 3.97 -8.72
C ALA A 107 9.46 4.63 -7.33
N GLY A 108 10.23 4.20 -6.33
CA GLY A 108 10.31 4.82 -5.01
C GLY A 108 9.29 4.29 -4.00
N ALA A 109 8.76 3.08 -4.16
CA ALA A 109 7.94 2.45 -3.13
C ALA A 109 8.73 2.28 -1.82
N ASP A 110 8.16 2.74 -0.72
CA ASP A 110 8.76 2.58 0.61
C ASP A 110 8.45 1.20 1.20
N VAL A 111 7.31 0.61 0.81
CA VAL A 111 6.85 -0.71 1.25
C VAL A 111 6.23 -1.45 0.06
N VAL A 112 6.55 -2.73 -0.10
CA VAL A 112 5.88 -3.61 -1.07
C VAL A 112 5.00 -4.63 -0.34
N ILE A 113 3.76 -4.79 -0.80
CA ILE A 113 2.79 -5.74 -0.25
C ILE A 113 2.55 -6.82 -1.30
N VAL A 114 2.98 -8.04 -1.02
CA VAL A 114 2.91 -9.14 -1.95
C VAL A 114 2.04 -10.26 -1.40
N GLY A 115 0.92 -10.52 -2.04
CA GLY A 115 0.02 -11.63 -1.72
C GLY A 115 0.17 -12.77 -2.72
N GLY A 116 -0.54 -12.70 -3.84
CA GLY A 116 -0.59 -13.77 -4.84
C GLY A 116 0.77 -14.17 -5.41
N GLY A 117 1.70 -13.22 -5.55
CA GLY A 117 3.05 -13.50 -6.03
C GLY A 117 3.87 -14.43 -5.12
N ILE A 118 3.49 -14.55 -3.86
CA ILE A 118 4.06 -15.51 -2.91
C ILE A 118 3.13 -16.72 -2.76
N CYS A 119 1.86 -16.49 -2.40
CA CYS A 119 0.96 -17.57 -2.00
C CYS A 119 0.60 -18.54 -3.14
N HIS A 120 0.67 -18.09 -4.40
CA HIS A 120 0.38 -18.91 -5.58
C HIS A 120 1.64 -19.39 -6.33
N ALA A 121 2.83 -19.13 -5.78
CA ALA A 121 4.08 -19.67 -6.33
C ALA A 121 4.19 -21.17 -6.05
N ASP A 122 4.87 -21.92 -6.92
CA ASP A 122 5.15 -23.35 -6.73
C ASP A 122 5.95 -23.57 -5.42
N ASP A 123 6.87 -22.67 -5.10
CA ASP A 123 7.57 -22.59 -3.82
C ASP A 123 7.39 -21.19 -3.21
N PRO A 124 6.40 -21.00 -2.31
CA PRO A 124 6.17 -19.73 -1.64
C PRO A 124 7.34 -19.21 -0.82
N ALA A 125 8.13 -20.13 -0.22
CA ALA A 125 9.28 -19.74 0.59
C ALA A 125 10.41 -19.20 -0.29
N ALA A 126 10.68 -19.83 -1.44
CA ALA A 126 11.64 -19.34 -2.41
C ALA A 126 11.21 -18.00 -3.02
N ALA A 127 9.92 -17.85 -3.36
CA ALA A 127 9.38 -16.60 -3.87
C ALA A 127 9.52 -15.43 -2.87
N ALA A 128 9.19 -15.68 -1.59
CA ALA A 128 9.34 -14.69 -0.53
C ALA A 128 10.81 -14.29 -0.34
N ARG A 129 11.73 -15.26 -0.36
CA ARG A 129 13.17 -15.02 -0.24
C ARG A 129 13.69 -14.19 -1.42
N ALA A 130 13.34 -14.56 -2.64
CA ALA A 130 13.75 -13.82 -3.85
C ALA A 130 13.28 -12.34 -3.84
N ILE A 131 12.10 -12.07 -3.26
CA ILE A 131 11.64 -10.69 -3.05
C ILE A 131 12.49 -10.01 -1.97
N TRP A 132 12.72 -10.69 -0.84
CA TRP A 132 13.50 -10.16 0.27
C TRP A 132 14.92 -9.77 -0.14
N ASP A 133 15.63 -10.66 -0.88
CA ASP A 133 17.00 -10.43 -1.35
C ASP A 133 17.07 -9.15 -2.21
N LYS A 134 16.10 -8.95 -3.12
CA LYS A 134 15.98 -7.73 -3.92
C LYS A 134 15.69 -6.46 -3.08
N LEU A 135 14.97 -6.60 -1.98
CA LEU A 135 14.73 -5.48 -1.04
C LEU A 135 16.02 -5.09 -0.28
N GLN A 136 16.95 -6.02 -0.09
CA GLN A 136 18.24 -5.75 0.54
C GLN A 136 19.30 -5.24 -0.44
N GLY A 137 19.01 -5.25 -1.75
CA GLY A 137 19.96 -4.86 -2.79
C GLY A 137 21.01 -5.94 -3.10
N GLU A 138 20.64 -7.22 -2.84
CA GLU A 138 21.44 -8.40 -3.12
C GLU A 138 21.07 -9.03 -4.48
#